data_3ef13fcc7a2de60256e0e2d875f6580a
#
_entry.id   3ef13fcc7a2de60256e0e2d875f6580a
#
_cell.length_a   1.000
_cell.length_b   1.000
_cell.length_c   1.000
_cell.angle_alpha   90.00
_cell.angle_beta   90.00
_cell.angle_gamma   90.00
#
_symmetry.space_group_name_H-M   'P 1'
#
loop_
_entity.id
_entity.type
_entity.pdbx_description
1 polymer ?
#
loop_
_entity_poly.entity_id
_entity_poly.type
_entity_poly.pdbx_seq_one_letter_code
_entity_poly.pdbx_strand_id
1 'polypeptide(L)'
;MKKSGLGRGFDSLFMDNEIETSDQQKEYLKVRLSDVEPNKAQPRKYFDKEKLEELASSIREHGLLQPIIVRKIDDKYQIISGERRWRACRMAGLAEVPVIIKDLDEKQVLEIGLIENLQREDLNGVEEAEGYRSLIDDFGLTQEEVAKRVGKSRPAVANALRILALPKEVLALVSSGKLSSGHARALLPLTKICDEAKIIEIANDVVEKDITVRELENLAKRLENSSEPKEKPKKASGEADIYFKQIAEDLSNAWGRKVKISSSSKDGKVKGTVEFEFYDNEDFNNLLDIIQKKR
;
A
#
# COMPACT_ATOMS: atom_id res chain seq x y z
N MET A 1 9.67 -25.56 7.06
CA MET A 1 10.59 -24.69 6.30
C MET A 1 9.79 -24.02 5.19
N LYS A 2 9.46 -22.73 5.32
CA LYS A 2 8.75 -21.97 4.28
C LYS A 2 9.79 -21.51 3.25
N LYS A 3 9.65 -21.96 2.00
CA LYS A 3 10.48 -21.49 0.88
C LYS A 3 10.12 -20.05 0.58
N SER A 4 11.10 -19.16 0.69
CA SER A 4 11.07 -17.77 0.29
C SER A 4 10.76 -17.67 -1.21
N GLY A 5 9.71 -16.93 -1.55
CA GLY A 5 9.25 -16.72 -2.94
C GLY A 5 9.88 -15.51 -3.62
N LEU A 6 11.16 -15.24 -3.38
CA LEU A 6 11.89 -14.14 -4.03
C LEU A 6 12.30 -14.55 -5.45
N GLY A 7 11.90 -13.80 -6.44
CA GLY A 7 12.40 -13.88 -7.81
C GLY A 7 11.37 -14.18 -8.91
N ARG A 8 10.13 -14.56 -8.58
CA ARG A 8 9.14 -14.96 -9.60
C ARG A 8 8.47 -13.81 -10.39
N GLY A 9 8.51 -12.58 -9.89
CA GLY A 9 7.83 -11.45 -10.54
C GLY A 9 8.62 -10.82 -11.70
N PHE A 10 9.94 -10.75 -11.57
CA PHE A 10 10.78 -10.12 -12.58
C PHE A 10 11.05 -11.05 -13.77
N ASP A 11 11.29 -12.32 -13.46
CA ASP A 11 11.48 -13.34 -14.53
C ASP A 11 10.21 -13.51 -15.38
N SER A 12 9.01 -13.31 -14.80
CA SER A 12 7.75 -13.42 -15.56
C SER A 12 7.56 -12.30 -16.59
N LEU A 13 8.06 -11.10 -16.34
CA LEU A 13 8.00 -9.98 -17.33
C LEU A 13 8.84 -10.26 -18.58
N PHE A 14 9.83 -11.14 -18.47
CA PHE A 14 10.70 -11.53 -19.58
C PHE A 14 10.43 -12.95 -20.10
N MET A 15 9.60 -13.74 -19.40
CA MET A 15 9.27 -15.12 -19.74
C MET A 15 7.92 -15.31 -20.45
N ASP A 16 7.07 -14.27 -20.53
CA ASP A 16 5.70 -14.42 -21.08
C ASP A 16 5.62 -14.68 -22.61
N ASN A 17 6.75 -14.97 -23.27
CA ASN A 17 6.68 -15.37 -24.68
C ASN A 17 7.40 -16.67 -25.06
N GLU A 18 7.98 -17.44 -24.17
CA GLU A 18 8.55 -18.74 -24.53
C GLU A 18 8.78 -19.63 -23.31
N ILE A 19 7.74 -20.26 -22.78
CA ILE A 19 7.90 -21.48 -21.99
C ILE A 19 7.25 -22.61 -22.77
N GLU A 20 7.93 -23.10 -23.77
CA GLU A 20 7.85 -24.50 -24.12
C GLU A 20 9.08 -25.20 -23.56
N THR A 21 8.79 -26.17 -22.73
CA THR A 21 9.71 -27.10 -22.11
C THR A 21 10.65 -27.72 -23.13
N SER A 22 11.93 -27.38 -23.07
CA SER A 22 13.00 -28.30 -23.43
C SER A 22 14.29 -27.90 -22.73
N ASP A 23 14.89 -28.86 -22.07
CA ASP A 23 16.20 -28.86 -21.43
C ASP A 23 17.30 -28.78 -22.52
N GLN A 24 17.29 -27.66 -23.26
CA GLN A 24 18.34 -27.33 -24.22
C GLN A 24 19.11 -26.15 -23.62
N GLN A 25 20.41 -26.33 -23.48
CA GLN A 25 21.37 -25.26 -23.18
C GLN A 25 21.09 -24.07 -24.11
N LYS A 26 20.40 -23.05 -23.61
CA LYS A 26 20.22 -21.80 -24.36
C LYS A 26 21.62 -21.23 -24.55
N GLU A 27 22.15 -21.30 -25.79
CA GLU A 27 23.39 -20.62 -26.15
C GLU A 27 23.15 -19.10 -26.05
N TYR A 28 23.61 -18.54 -24.92
CA TYR A 28 23.62 -17.07 -24.77
C TYR A 28 24.71 -16.48 -25.64
N LEU A 29 24.40 -15.35 -26.28
CA LEU A 29 25.42 -14.62 -27.04
C LEU A 29 26.52 -14.16 -26.07
N LYS A 30 27.77 -14.50 -26.38
CA LYS A 30 28.93 -13.97 -25.64
C LYS A 30 29.40 -12.69 -26.32
N VAL A 31 29.54 -11.63 -25.54
CA VAL A 31 30.07 -10.34 -26.01
C VAL A 31 31.29 -9.94 -25.16
N ARG A 32 32.18 -9.15 -25.74
CA ARG A 32 33.33 -8.63 -25.00
C ARG A 32 32.84 -7.73 -23.87
N LEU A 33 33.41 -7.91 -22.69
CA LEU A 33 33.05 -7.11 -21.52
C LEU A 33 33.35 -5.60 -21.70
N SER A 34 34.34 -5.27 -22.56
CA SER A 34 34.64 -3.89 -22.97
C SER A 34 33.53 -3.20 -23.73
N ASP A 35 32.72 -3.96 -24.43
CA ASP A 35 31.64 -3.44 -25.29
C ASP A 35 30.34 -3.27 -24.51
N VAL A 36 30.33 -3.69 -23.23
CA VAL A 36 29.17 -3.56 -22.33
C VAL A 36 29.37 -2.36 -21.40
N GLU A 37 28.44 -1.40 -21.47
CA GLU A 37 28.48 -0.16 -20.67
C GLU A 37 27.31 -0.09 -19.68
N PRO A 38 27.54 0.45 -18.46
CA PRO A 38 26.47 0.66 -17.49
C PRO A 38 25.53 1.79 -17.96
N ASN A 39 24.27 1.70 -17.58
CA ASN A 39 23.32 2.79 -17.79
C ASN A 39 23.58 3.92 -16.80
N LYS A 40 23.91 5.13 -17.30
CA LYS A 40 24.19 6.33 -16.49
C LYS A 40 23.01 6.80 -15.65
N ALA A 41 21.78 6.43 -16.03
CA ALA A 41 20.53 6.81 -15.36
C ALA A 41 20.15 5.87 -14.20
N GLN A 42 20.94 4.83 -13.90
CA GLN A 42 20.63 3.91 -12.80
C GLN A 42 20.84 4.55 -11.42
N PRO A 43 19.85 4.46 -10.52
CA PRO A 43 19.86 5.15 -9.22
C PRO A 43 20.83 4.54 -8.19
N ARG A 44 21.35 3.32 -8.43
CA ARG A 44 22.18 2.62 -7.44
C ARG A 44 23.62 3.14 -7.43
N LYS A 45 23.90 4.08 -6.52
CA LYS A 45 25.25 4.69 -6.37
C LYS A 45 26.17 3.92 -5.42
N TYR A 46 25.63 3.14 -4.48
CA TYR A 46 26.40 2.43 -3.47
C TYR A 46 26.35 0.92 -3.69
N PHE A 47 27.51 0.31 -3.82
CA PHE A 47 27.69 -1.13 -3.90
C PHE A 47 28.55 -1.55 -2.72
N ASP A 48 28.08 -2.48 -1.95
CA ASP A 48 28.83 -3.14 -0.88
C ASP A 48 30.02 -3.89 -1.52
N LYS A 49 31.23 -3.47 -1.16
CA LYS A 49 32.47 -4.00 -1.74
C LYS A 49 32.67 -5.47 -1.39
N GLU A 50 32.41 -5.86 -0.13
CA GLU A 50 32.59 -7.23 0.33
C GLU A 50 31.70 -8.21 -0.44
N LYS A 51 30.40 -7.88 -0.55
CA LYS A 51 29.45 -8.68 -1.32
C LYS A 51 29.74 -8.71 -2.83
N LEU A 52 30.44 -7.69 -3.35
CA LEU A 52 30.84 -7.67 -4.75
C LEU A 52 32.08 -8.55 -4.98
N GLU A 53 32.99 -8.58 -4.03
CA GLU A 53 34.20 -9.43 -4.05
C GLU A 53 33.82 -10.93 -3.91
N GLU A 54 32.86 -11.26 -3.04
CA GLU A 54 32.30 -12.62 -2.93
C GLU A 54 31.72 -13.07 -4.26
N LEU A 55 30.90 -12.22 -4.91
CA LEU A 55 30.34 -12.52 -6.21
C LEU A 55 31.43 -12.66 -7.29
N ALA A 56 32.45 -11.82 -7.29
CA ALA A 56 33.55 -11.92 -8.22
C ALA A 56 34.38 -13.20 -8.02
N SER A 57 34.53 -13.66 -6.77
CA SER A 57 35.19 -14.94 -6.45
C SER A 57 34.38 -16.13 -6.99
N SER A 58 33.08 -16.15 -6.75
CA SER A 58 32.16 -17.17 -7.30
C SER A 58 32.17 -17.19 -8.83
N ILE A 59 32.21 -16.03 -9.47
CA ILE A 59 32.27 -15.93 -10.95
C ILE A 59 33.61 -16.44 -11.49
N ARG A 60 34.74 -16.26 -10.78
CA ARG A 60 36.03 -16.84 -11.20
C ARG A 60 36.00 -18.36 -11.18
N GLU A 61 35.34 -18.96 -10.22
CA GLU A 61 35.27 -20.42 -10.03
C GLU A 61 34.28 -21.10 -10.97
N HIS A 62 33.06 -20.52 -11.10
CA HIS A 62 31.94 -21.17 -11.80
C HIS A 62 31.52 -20.47 -13.10
N GLY A 63 32.13 -19.34 -13.42
CA GLY A 63 31.69 -18.48 -14.51
C GLY A 63 30.42 -17.70 -14.19
N LEU A 64 29.93 -16.91 -15.13
CA LEU A 64 28.66 -16.19 -15.01
C LEU A 64 27.50 -17.10 -15.40
N LEU A 65 26.78 -17.62 -14.42
CA LEU A 65 25.62 -18.54 -14.66
C LEU A 65 24.40 -17.83 -15.21
N GLN A 66 24.13 -16.61 -14.73
CA GLN A 66 22.99 -15.81 -15.18
C GLN A 66 23.46 -14.71 -16.12
N PRO A 67 22.96 -14.64 -17.38
CA PRO A 67 23.37 -13.63 -18.34
C PRO A 67 23.00 -12.22 -17.91
N ILE A 68 23.73 -11.23 -18.44
CA ILE A 68 23.43 -9.80 -18.30
C ILE A 68 22.40 -9.43 -19.37
N ILE A 69 21.36 -8.69 -18.99
CA ILE A 69 20.37 -8.21 -19.96
C ILE A 69 20.84 -6.86 -20.47
N VAL A 70 20.95 -6.74 -21.80
CA VAL A 70 21.46 -5.56 -22.47
C VAL A 70 20.57 -5.14 -23.64
N ARG A 71 20.67 -3.88 -24.03
CA ARG A 71 20.19 -3.41 -25.34
C ARG A 71 21.37 -3.01 -26.22
N LYS A 72 21.23 -3.15 -27.51
CA LYS A 72 22.23 -2.72 -28.47
C LYS A 72 22.06 -1.21 -28.73
N ILE A 73 23.15 -0.45 -28.62
CA ILE A 73 23.23 0.96 -29.00
C ILE A 73 24.47 1.09 -29.90
N ASP A 74 24.24 1.35 -31.17
CA ASP A 74 25.29 1.36 -32.20
C ASP A 74 26.16 0.07 -32.13
N ASP A 75 27.46 0.21 -31.87
CA ASP A 75 28.41 -0.91 -31.75
C ASP A 75 28.61 -1.40 -30.29
N LYS A 76 27.86 -0.87 -29.35
CA LYS A 76 27.97 -1.18 -27.91
C LYS A 76 26.68 -1.77 -27.34
N TYR A 77 26.80 -2.29 -26.12
CA TYR A 77 25.71 -2.88 -25.35
C TYR A 77 25.51 -2.11 -24.05
N GLN A 78 24.33 -1.54 -23.86
CA GLN A 78 23.95 -0.87 -22.62
C GLN A 78 23.26 -1.84 -21.69
N ILE A 79 23.67 -1.89 -20.42
CA ILE A 79 23.07 -2.75 -19.39
C ILE A 79 21.66 -2.24 -19.06
N ILE A 80 20.68 -3.15 -19.16
CA ILE A 80 19.32 -2.95 -18.67
C ILE A 80 19.22 -3.49 -17.25
N SER A 81 19.64 -4.74 -17.02
CA SER A 81 19.69 -5.39 -15.72
C SER A 81 20.92 -6.24 -15.55
N GLY A 82 21.44 -6.32 -14.32
CA GLY A 82 22.62 -7.12 -13.98
C GLY A 82 23.89 -6.32 -13.79
N GLU A 83 23.85 -5.03 -13.41
CA GLU A 83 25.05 -4.20 -13.20
C GLU A 83 26.00 -4.78 -12.14
N ARG A 84 25.47 -5.38 -11.04
CA ARG A 84 26.33 -6.05 -10.05
C ARG A 84 27.11 -7.21 -10.66
N ARG A 85 26.46 -8.00 -11.52
CA ARG A 85 27.09 -9.12 -12.26
C ARG A 85 28.17 -8.60 -13.21
N TRP A 86 27.89 -7.54 -13.95
CA TRP A 86 28.88 -6.89 -14.82
C TRP A 86 30.12 -6.39 -14.04
N ARG A 87 29.92 -5.69 -12.91
CA ARG A 87 31.01 -5.21 -12.06
C ARG A 87 31.82 -6.36 -11.50
N ALA A 88 31.18 -7.42 -11.03
CA ALA A 88 31.84 -8.61 -10.53
C ALA A 88 32.64 -9.34 -11.63
N CYS A 89 32.11 -9.45 -12.86
CA CYS A 89 32.84 -9.98 -14.02
C CYS A 89 34.09 -9.15 -14.34
N ARG A 90 33.98 -7.83 -14.25
CA ARG A 90 35.15 -6.93 -14.42
C ARG A 90 36.21 -7.13 -13.35
N MET A 91 35.80 -7.29 -12.08
CA MET A 91 36.71 -7.62 -10.96
C MET A 91 37.29 -9.03 -11.09
N ALA A 92 36.53 -9.97 -11.64
CA ALA A 92 36.99 -11.34 -11.90
C ALA A 92 37.94 -11.44 -13.10
N GLY A 93 38.08 -10.39 -13.94
CA GLY A 93 38.95 -10.36 -15.12
C GLY A 93 38.42 -11.12 -16.32
N LEU A 94 37.12 -11.31 -16.45
CA LEU A 94 36.56 -11.99 -17.62
C LEU A 94 36.67 -11.12 -18.86
N ALA A 95 37.07 -11.73 -20.00
CA ALA A 95 37.13 -11.06 -21.30
C ALA A 95 35.76 -10.96 -21.98
N GLU A 96 34.93 -11.99 -21.81
CA GLU A 96 33.64 -12.11 -22.42
C GLU A 96 32.57 -12.49 -21.39
N VAL A 97 31.34 -12.05 -21.62
CA VAL A 97 30.19 -12.35 -20.73
C VAL A 97 28.99 -12.79 -21.56
N PRO A 98 28.18 -13.74 -21.06
CA PRO A 98 26.93 -14.11 -21.68
C PRO A 98 25.90 -12.99 -21.49
N VAL A 99 25.23 -12.61 -22.57
CA VAL A 99 24.20 -11.56 -22.57
C VAL A 99 22.91 -12.03 -23.26
N ILE A 100 21.81 -11.40 -22.83
CA ILE A 100 20.53 -11.43 -23.54
C ILE A 100 20.31 -10.05 -24.12
N ILE A 101 20.21 -9.96 -25.45
CA ILE A 101 19.90 -8.70 -26.11
C ILE A 101 18.38 -8.54 -26.15
N LYS A 102 17.89 -7.39 -25.67
CA LYS A 102 16.49 -6.98 -25.80
C LYS A 102 16.45 -5.70 -26.64
N ASP A 103 15.55 -5.71 -27.62
CA ASP A 103 15.27 -4.51 -28.43
C ASP A 103 14.23 -3.67 -27.67
N LEU A 104 14.75 -2.73 -26.85
CA LEU A 104 13.95 -1.87 -25.98
C LEU A 104 14.34 -0.42 -26.23
N ASP A 105 13.35 0.44 -26.28
CA ASP A 105 13.58 1.88 -26.31
C ASP A 105 14.06 2.43 -24.95
N GLU A 106 14.49 3.68 -24.93
CA GLU A 106 15.03 4.30 -23.71
C GLU A 106 13.98 4.37 -22.60
N LYS A 107 12.72 4.66 -22.98
CA LYS A 107 11.60 4.75 -22.04
C LYS A 107 11.32 3.41 -21.36
N GLN A 108 11.31 2.32 -22.14
CA GLN A 108 11.13 0.95 -21.64
C GLN A 108 12.28 0.53 -20.69
N VAL A 109 13.51 0.91 -21.02
CA VAL A 109 14.67 0.61 -20.14
C VAL A 109 14.56 1.34 -18.81
N LEU A 110 14.14 2.61 -18.82
CA LEU A 110 13.92 3.38 -17.58
C LEU A 110 12.77 2.79 -16.75
N GLU A 111 11.67 2.38 -17.39
CA GLU A 111 10.54 1.72 -16.75
C GLU A 111 10.96 0.43 -16.04
N ILE A 112 11.69 -0.44 -16.72
CA ILE A 112 12.19 -1.70 -16.16
C ILE A 112 13.13 -1.43 -14.98
N GLY A 113 14.02 -0.47 -15.09
CA GLY A 113 14.92 -0.08 -14.01
C GLY A 113 14.18 0.45 -12.77
N LEU A 114 13.09 1.20 -12.99
CA LEU A 114 12.24 1.69 -11.90
C LEU A 114 11.48 0.55 -11.24
N ILE A 115 10.92 -0.39 -12.01
CA ILE A 115 10.23 -1.57 -11.48
C ILE A 115 11.19 -2.45 -10.69
N GLU A 116 12.42 -2.69 -11.19
CA GLU A 116 13.45 -3.44 -10.46
C GLU A 116 13.77 -2.78 -9.12
N ASN A 117 13.92 -1.45 -9.11
CA ASN A 117 14.18 -0.72 -7.88
C ASN A 117 13.00 -0.82 -6.88
N LEU A 118 11.76 -0.77 -7.37
CA LEU A 118 10.55 -0.89 -6.55
C LEU A 118 10.33 -2.29 -5.95
N GLN A 119 10.99 -3.31 -6.49
CA GLN A 119 10.94 -4.68 -5.95
C GLN A 119 11.97 -4.93 -4.83
N ARG A 120 12.76 -3.91 -4.45
CA ARG A 120 13.70 -4.03 -3.33
C ARG A 120 12.96 -4.06 -2.00
N GLU A 121 13.51 -4.84 -1.05
CA GLU A 121 12.92 -5.00 0.28
C GLU A 121 13.23 -3.83 1.24
N ASP A 122 14.17 -2.97 0.90
CA ASP A 122 14.71 -1.90 1.74
C ASP A 122 14.13 -0.50 1.45
N LEU A 123 13.08 -0.40 0.61
CA LEU A 123 12.42 0.86 0.30
C LEU A 123 11.56 1.34 1.48
N ASN A 124 11.63 2.63 1.77
CA ASN A 124 10.65 3.25 2.67
C ASN A 124 9.32 3.52 1.95
N GLY A 125 8.24 3.73 2.73
CA GLY A 125 6.89 3.88 2.17
C GLY A 125 6.71 5.13 1.30
N VAL A 126 7.55 6.15 1.43
CA VAL A 126 7.52 7.35 0.58
C VAL A 126 8.22 7.07 -0.74
N GLU A 127 9.41 6.45 -0.72
CA GLU A 127 10.12 6.03 -1.93
C GLU A 127 9.28 5.08 -2.79
N GLU A 128 8.60 4.12 -2.15
CA GLU A 128 7.67 3.22 -2.83
C GLU A 128 6.53 3.99 -3.50
N ALA A 129 5.92 4.95 -2.80
CA ALA A 129 4.84 5.77 -3.32
C ALA A 129 5.28 6.69 -4.47
N GLU A 130 6.47 7.31 -4.37
CA GLU A 130 7.06 8.14 -5.41
C GLU A 130 7.37 7.32 -6.67
N GLY A 131 7.91 6.12 -6.50
CA GLY A 131 8.15 5.22 -7.62
C GLY A 131 6.85 4.80 -8.33
N TYR A 132 5.77 4.52 -7.59
CA TYR A 132 4.46 4.26 -8.21
C TYR A 132 3.91 5.48 -8.95
N ARG A 133 4.10 6.68 -8.40
CA ARG A 133 3.69 7.92 -9.06
C ARG A 133 4.45 8.12 -10.36
N SER A 134 5.78 7.94 -10.37
CA SER A 134 6.57 8.03 -11.60
C SER A 134 6.13 7.02 -12.66
N LEU A 135 5.79 5.78 -12.27
CA LEU A 135 5.25 4.79 -13.22
C LEU A 135 3.93 5.24 -13.87
N ILE A 136 3.09 5.97 -13.12
CA ILE A 136 1.82 6.49 -13.64
C ILE A 136 2.07 7.75 -14.51
N ASP A 137 2.80 8.73 -13.98
CA ASP A 137 2.90 10.06 -14.58
C ASP A 137 3.85 10.07 -15.79
N ASP A 138 5.02 9.39 -15.69
CA ASP A 138 6.05 9.41 -16.74
C ASP A 138 5.82 8.32 -17.80
N PHE A 139 5.30 7.17 -17.37
CA PHE A 139 5.12 6.01 -18.26
C PHE A 139 3.67 5.79 -18.68
N GLY A 140 2.70 6.50 -18.08
CA GLY A 140 1.29 6.46 -18.46
C GLY A 140 0.56 5.19 -18.03
N LEU A 141 1.08 4.47 -17.02
CA LEU A 141 0.48 3.25 -16.51
C LEU A 141 -0.72 3.53 -15.62
N THR A 142 -1.71 2.68 -15.66
CA THR A 142 -2.81 2.67 -14.68
C THR A 142 -2.35 2.05 -13.35
N GLN A 143 -3.03 2.37 -12.25
CA GLN A 143 -2.74 1.76 -10.94
C GLN A 143 -2.82 0.22 -10.96
N GLU A 144 -3.64 -0.34 -11.83
CA GLU A 144 -3.79 -1.78 -11.99
C GLU A 144 -2.58 -2.41 -12.71
N GLU A 145 -2.09 -1.76 -13.76
CA GLU A 145 -0.88 -2.18 -14.47
C GLU A 145 0.36 -2.06 -13.58
N VAL A 146 0.49 -0.95 -12.81
CA VAL A 146 1.55 -0.82 -11.81
C VAL A 146 1.50 -1.96 -10.81
N ALA A 147 0.32 -2.24 -10.23
CA ALA A 147 0.14 -3.32 -9.25
C ALA A 147 0.56 -4.69 -9.81
N LYS A 148 0.14 -5.01 -11.05
CA LYS A 148 0.52 -6.25 -11.74
C LYS A 148 2.03 -6.34 -11.95
N ARG A 149 2.69 -5.25 -12.41
CA ARG A 149 4.13 -5.24 -12.72
C ARG A 149 5.02 -5.31 -11.49
N VAL A 150 4.60 -4.70 -10.37
CA VAL A 150 5.37 -4.74 -9.11
C VAL A 150 5.00 -5.92 -8.20
N GLY A 151 4.03 -6.76 -8.60
CA GLY A 151 3.59 -7.91 -7.81
C GLY A 151 2.82 -7.55 -6.54
N LYS A 152 2.12 -6.41 -6.54
CA LYS A 152 1.29 -5.93 -5.41
C LYS A 152 -0.18 -5.94 -5.78
N SER A 153 -1.06 -5.75 -4.79
CA SER A 153 -2.49 -5.53 -5.05
C SER A 153 -2.76 -4.07 -5.45
N ARG A 154 -3.75 -3.83 -6.32
CA ARG A 154 -4.20 -2.48 -6.68
C ARG A 154 -4.53 -1.61 -5.45
N PRO A 155 -5.23 -2.12 -4.40
CA PRO A 155 -5.44 -1.36 -3.18
C PRO A 155 -4.15 -0.97 -2.45
N ALA A 156 -3.10 -1.81 -2.49
CA ALA A 156 -1.81 -1.49 -1.89
C ALA A 156 -1.15 -0.29 -2.60
N VAL A 157 -1.12 -0.31 -3.94
CA VAL A 157 -0.61 0.80 -4.76
C VAL A 157 -1.40 2.08 -4.52
N ALA A 158 -2.74 2.01 -4.53
CA ALA A 158 -3.59 3.17 -4.25
C ALA A 158 -3.35 3.75 -2.84
N ASN A 159 -3.17 2.90 -1.84
CA ASN A 159 -2.89 3.34 -0.46
C ASN A 159 -1.50 3.98 -0.34
N ALA A 160 -0.48 3.46 -1.02
CA ALA A 160 0.84 4.06 -1.07
C ALA A 160 0.79 5.46 -1.71
N LEU A 161 0.15 5.58 -2.88
CA LEU A 161 0.00 6.87 -3.57
C LEU A 161 -0.70 7.94 -2.72
N ARG A 162 -1.69 7.55 -1.92
CA ARG A 162 -2.41 8.49 -1.04
C ARG A 162 -1.51 9.12 0.02
N ILE A 163 -0.46 8.42 0.48
CA ILE A 163 0.47 8.94 1.48
C ILE A 163 1.13 10.23 1.01
N LEU A 164 1.38 10.38 -0.30
CA LEU A 164 1.98 11.56 -0.89
C LEU A 164 1.11 12.84 -0.80
N ALA A 165 -0.13 12.72 -0.33
CA ALA A 165 -0.99 13.86 -0.03
C ALA A 165 -0.72 14.48 1.36
N LEU A 166 0.14 13.87 2.17
CA LEU A 166 0.54 14.40 3.48
C LEU A 166 1.55 15.54 3.33
N PRO A 167 1.63 16.45 4.34
CA PRO A 167 2.65 17.49 4.39
C PRO A 167 4.07 16.95 4.27
N LYS A 168 4.98 17.72 3.69
CA LYS A 168 6.39 17.30 3.47
C LYS A 168 7.11 16.91 4.75
N GLU A 169 6.83 17.60 5.85
CA GLU A 169 7.40 17.32 7.17
C GLU A 169 6.98 15.94 7.67
N VAL A 170 5.72 15.57 7.46
CA VAL A 170 5.19 14.24 7.82
C VAL A 170 5.82 13.16 6.93
N LEU A 171 5.95 13.43 5.61
CA LEU A 171 6.64 12.52 4.69
C LEU A 171 8.11 12.30 5.10
N ALA A 172 8.80 13.35 5.60
CA ALA A 172 10.15 13.22 6.13
C ALA A 172 10.23 12.29 7.36
N LEU A 173 9.20 12.34 8.25
CA LEU A 173 9.11 11.41 9.38
C LEU A 173 8.89 9.96 8.93
N VAL A 174 8.10 9.75 7.87
CA VAL A 174 7.90 8.42 7.28
C VAL A 174 9.19 7.92 6.60
N SER A 175 9.86 8.77 5.82
CA SER A 175 11.11 8.42 5.13
C SER A 175 12.23 8.07 6.10
N SER A 176 12.30 8.76 7.26
CA SER A 176 13.28 8.45 8.31
C SER A 176 12.92 7.25 9.18
N GLY A 177 11.76 6.60 8.94
CA GLY A 177 11.29 5.45 9.71
C GLY A 177 10.73 5.80 11.10
N LYS A 178 10.65 7.10 11.49
CA LYS A 178 10.03 7.54 12.74
C LYS A 178 8.52 7.32 12.76
N LEU A 179 7.88 7.39 11.61
CA LEU A 179 6.49 7.02 11.40
C LEU A 179 6.40 5.85 10.42
N SER A 180 5.55 4.86 10.73
CA SER A 180 5.27 3.77 9.80
C SER A 180 4.28 4.20 8.70
N SER A 181 4.24 3.47 7.58
CA SER A 181 3.20 3.65 6.55
C SER A 181 1.78 3.47 7.10
N GLY A 182 1.62 2.73 8.20
CA GLY A 182 0.36 2.59 8.94
C GLY A 182 -0.07 3.91 9.58
N HIS A 183 0.86 4.59 10.30
CA HIS A 183 0.62 5.91 10.87
C HIS A 183 0.31 6.94 9.79
N ALA A 184 1.06 6.95 8.69
CA ALA A 184 0.80 7.84 7.56
C ALA A 184 -0.62 7.67 7.01
N ARG A 185 -1.09 6.43 6.85
CA ARG A 185 -2.47 6.16 6.39
C ARG A 185 -3.52 6.62 7.40
N ALA A 186 -3.27 6.48 8.69
CA ALA A 186 -4.18 6.94 9.75
C ALA A 186 -4.30 8.47 9.81
N LEU A 187 -3.28 9.22 9.35
CA LEU A 187 -3.29 10.68 9.23
C LEU A 187 -4.07 11.19 8.01
N LEU A 188 -4.21 10.39 6.93
CA LEU A 188 -4.85 10.84 5.69
C LEU A 188 -6.27 11.39 5.85
N PRO A 189 -7.17 10.83 6.68
CA PRO A 189 -8.49 11.41 6.89
C PRO A 189 -8.43 12.84 7.43
N LEU A 190 -7.42 13.15 8.25
CA LEU A 190 -7.24 14.46 8.86
C LEU A 190 -6.93 15.57 7.85
N THR A 191 -6.39 15.24 6.66
CA THR A 191 -6.12 16.23 5.61
C THR A 191 -7.37 16.93 5.08
N LYS A 192 -8.56 16.39 5.37
CA LYS A 192 -9.84 16.97 4.96
C LYS A 192 -10.46 17.91 6.00
N ILE A 193 -10.00 17.81 7.25
CA ILE A 193 -10.65 18.46 8.39
C ILE A 193 -9.69 19.34 9.23
N CYS A 194 -8.39 19.14 9.06
CA CYS A 194 -7.35 19.89 9.75
C CYS A 194 -6.47 20.62 8.73
N ASP A 195 -5.89 21.73 9.16
CA ASP A 195 -4.83 22.41 8.43
C ASP A 195 -3.49 21.64 8.51
N GLU A 196 -2.57 21.98 7.66
CA GLU A 196 -1.25 21.35 7.56
C GLU A 196 -0.48 21.41 8.90
N ALA A 197 -0.52 22.56 9.58
CA ALA A 197 0.16 22.76 10.85
C ALA A 197 -0.35 21.77 11.94
N LYS A 198 -1.67 21.57 12.00
CA LYS A 198 -2.27 20.62 12.96
C LYS A 198 -1.92 19.17 12.64
N ILE A 199 -1.82 18.80 11.38
CA ILE A 199 -1.41 17.44 10.97
C ILE A 199 0.04 17.19 11.38
N ILE A 200 0.92 18.19 11.18
CA ILE A 200 2.33 18.12 11.58
C ILE A 200 2.45 18.00 13.11
N GLU A 201 1.67 18.79 13.86
CA GLU A 201 1.62 18.70 15.33
C GLU A 201 1.23 17.29 15.79
N ILE A 202 0.14 16.74 15.22
CA ILE A 202 -0.32 15.38 15.55
C ILE A 202 0.74 14.34 15.19
N ALA A 203 1.40 14.49 14.04
CA ALA A 203 2.46 13.57 13.60
C ALA A 203 3.67 13.59 14.55
N ASN A 204 4.06 14.76 15.05
CA ASN A 204 5.12 14.89 16.06
C ASN A 204 4.69 14.27 17.41
N ASP A 205 3.47 14.53 17.85
CA ASP A 205 2.90 13.91 19.05
C ASP A 205 2.91 12.37 18.99
N VAL A 206 2.62 11.80 17.80
CA VAL A 206 2.68 10.35 17.58
C VAL A 206 4.09 9.82 17.78
N VAL A 207 5.11 10.55 17.30
CA VAL A 207 6.52 10.17 17.47
C VAL A 207 6.98 10.33 18.92
N GLU A 208 6.62 11.44 19.57
CA GLU A 208 7.06 11.76 20.94
C GLU A 208 6.42 10.84 22.00
N LYS A 209 5.15 10.50 21.81
CA LYS A 209 4.34 9.72 22.77
C LYS A 209 4.24 8.23 22.41
N ASP A 210 4.93 7.80 21.35
CA ASP A 210 4.90 6.43 20.79
C ASP A 210 3.46 5.89 20.62
N ILE A 211 2.58 6.74 20.05
CA ILE A 211 1.16 6.42 19.85
C ILE A 211 1.03 5.32 18.80
N THR A 212 0.27 4.28 19.09
CA THR A 212 0.04 3.18 18.14
C THR A 212 -0.87 3.60 16.98
N VAL A 213 -0.77 2.86 15.84
CA VAL A 213 -1.65 3.10 14.69
C VAL A 213 -3.14 3.08 15.06
N ARG A 214 -3.55 2.15 15.94
CA ARG A 214 -4.96 2.02 16.39
C ARG A 214 -5.42 3.21 17.20
N GLU A 215 -4.57 3.72 18.08
CA GLU A 215 -4.87 4.92 18.87
C GLU A 215 -5.01 6.15 17.98
N LEU A 216 -4.11 6.29 17.00
CA LEU A 216 -4.17 7.36 16.01
C LEU A 216 -5.43 7.28 15.14
N GLU A 217 -5.83 6.09 14.69
CA GLU A 217 -7.10 5.88 13.97
C GLU A 217 -8.32 6.30 14.81
N ASN A 218 -8.30 5.98 16.12
CA ASN A 218 -9.36 6.39 17.04
C ASN A 218 -9.38 7.91 17.26
N LEU A 219 -8.20 8.54 17.35
CA LEU A 219 -8.07 9.99 17.43
C LEU A 219 -8.63 10.65 16.17
N ALA A 220 -8.23 10.16 14.99
CA ALA A 220 -8.71 10.66 13.70
C ALA A 220 -10.25 10.59 13.60
N LYS A 221 -10.84 9.45 13.95
CA LYS A 221 -12.31 9.27 13.98
C LYS A 221 -13.01 10.23 14.97
N ARG A 222 -12.40 10.51 16.11
CA ARG A 222 -12.96 11.48 17.08
C ARG A 222 -12.93 12.90 16.50
N LEU A 223 -11.85 13.29 15.85
CA LEU A 223 -11.71 14.60 15.22
C LEU A 223 -12.67 14.75 14.03
N GLU A 224 -12.81 13.73 13.18
CA GLU A 224 -13.82 13.71 12.10
C GLU A 224 -15.24 13.91 12.67
N ASN A 225 -15.60 13.16 13.68
CA ASN A 225 -16.91 13.27 14.33
C ASN A 225 -17.14 14.62 15.06
N SER A 226 -16.06 15.33 15.43
CA SER A 226 -16.11 16.65 16.07
C SER A 226 -16.14 17.79 15.06
N SER A 227 -15.53 17.60 13.86
CA SER A 227 -15.41 18.59 12.80
C SER A 227 -16.62 18.62 11.87
N GLU A 228 -17.36 17.53 11.76
CA GLU A 228 -18.69 17.64 11.23
C GLU A 228 -19.50 18.43 12.26
N PRO A 229 -20.03 19.61 11.93
CA PRO A 229 -21.20 20.08 12.62
C PRO A 229 -22.21 18.96 12.38
N LYS A 230 -22.41 18.10 13.37
CA LYS A 230 -23.64 17.33 13.43
C LYS A 230 -24.73 18.41 13.48
N GLU A 231 -25.16 18.86 12.32
CA GLU A 231 -26.58 18.99 12.13
C GLU A 231 -27.14 17.59 12.38
N LYS A 232 -27.19 17.22 13.67
CA LYS A 232 -28.33 16.45 14.10
C LYS A 232 -29.46 17.21 13.44
N PRO A 233 -30.26 16.59 12.54
CA PRO A 233 -31.49 17.23 12.17
C PRO A 233 -32.05 17.65 13.53
N LYS A 234 -32.12 18.95 13.77
CA LYS A 234 -32.95 19.48 14.83
C LYS A 234 -34.32 18.93 14.47
N LYS A 235 -34.60 17.73 14.99
CA LYS A 235 -35.96 17.27 15.10
C LYS A 235 -36.55 18.46 15.82
N ALA A 236 -37.41 19.18 15.09
CA ALA A 236 -38.32 20.06 15.74
C ALA A 236 -38.86 19.21 16.89
N SER A 237 -38.50 19.58 18.11
CA SER A 237 -39.07 18.98 19.33
C SER A 237 -40.54 19.41 19.34
N GLY A 238 -41.31 18.75 18.48
CA GLY A 238 -42.76 18.86 18.49
C GLY A 238 -43.26 18.13 19.72
N GLU A 239 -44.41 18.52 20.20
CA GLU A 239 -45.19 17.87 21.29
C GLU A 239 -45.23 16.35 21.17
N ALA A 240 -45.11 15.80 19.95
CA ALA A 240 -45.02 14.37 19.66
C ALA A 240 -43.74 13.70 20.23
N ASP A 241 -42.55 14.35 20.23
CA ASP A 241 -41.33 13.74 20.74
C ASP A 241 -41.32 13.67 22.26
N ILE A 242 -41.95 14.63 22.94
CA ILE A 242 -42.19 14.62 24.37
C ILE A 242 -43.16 13.51 24.75
N TYR A 243 -44.24 13.35 24.01
CA TYR A 243 -45.23 12.28 24.18
C TYR A 243 -44.62 10.88 24.03
N PHE A 244 -43.83 10.64 22.98
CA PHE A 244 -43.18 9.34 22.76
C PHE A 244 -42.09 9.05 23.81
N LYS A 245 -41.39 10.08 24.32
CA LYS A 245 -40.43 9.92 25.39
C LYS A 245 -41.11 9.52 26.69
N GLN A 246 -42.22 10.10 27.00
CA GLN A 246 -43.02 9.79 28.21
C GLN A 246 -43.54 8.34 28.12
N ILE A 247 -44.09 7.91 26.98
CA ILE A 247 -44.54 6.53 26.76
C ILE A 247 -43.34 5.55 26.87
N ALA A 248 -42.16 5.90 26.38
CA ALA A 248 -40.96 5.04 26.51
C ALA A 248 -40.53 4.86 27.97
N GLU A 249 -40.61 5.91 28.81
CA GLU A 249 -40.38 5.87 30.24
C GLU A 249 -41.43 5.03 30.98
N ASP A 250 -42.73 5.24 30.68
CA ASP A 250 -43.80 4.46 31.27
C ASP A 250 -43.70 2.96 30.93
N LEU A 251 -43.41 2.62 29.68
CA LEU A 251 -43.18 1.23 29.26
C LEU A 251 -41.91 0.64 29.94
N SER A 252 -40.83 1.43 30.07
CA SER A 252 -39.64 0.99 30.73
C SER A 252 -39.86 0.67 32.21
N ASN A 253 -40.64 1.51 32.87
CA ASN A 253 -41.02 1.32 34.27
C ASN A 253 -41.98 0.14 34.46
N ALA A 254 -42.94 -0.02 33.57
CA ALA A 254 -43.93 -1.09 33.67
C ALA A 254 -43.34 -2.47 33.37
N TRP A 255 -42.32 -2.58 32.51
CA TRP A 255 -41.76 -3.84 32.09
C TRP A 255 -40.35 -4.11 32.65
N GLY A 256 -39.82 -3.18 33.47
CA GLY A 256 -38.52 -3.34 34.13
C GLY A 256 -37.31 -3.44 33.16
N ARG A 257 -37.46 -2.91 31.94
CA ARG A 257 -36.47 -2.99 30.88
C ARG A 257 -36.44 -1.73 30.02
N LYS A 258 -35.30 -1.48 29.41
CA LYS A 258 -35.11 -0.28 28.60
C LYS A 258 -35.89 -0.35 27.30
N VAL A 259 -36.77 0.61 27.11
CA VAL A 259 -37.57 0.79 25.89
C VAL A 259 -37.14 2.10 25.24
N LYS A 260 -36.92 2.08 23.93
CA LYS A 260 -36.59 3.25 23.12
C LYS A 260 -37.59 3.39 21.98
N ILE A 261 -38.20 4.55 21.85
CA ILE A 261 -39.17 4.87 20.77
C ILE A 261 -38.49 5.94 19.90
N SER A 262 -38.35 5.63 18.63
CA SER A 262 -37.85 6.57 17.62
C SER A 262 -39.01 6.86 16.64
N SER A 263 -39.31 8.13 16.40
CA SER A 263 -40.36 8.51 15.46
C SER A 263 -39.86 9.49 14.40
N SER A 264 -40.39 9.43 13.21
CA SER A 264 -40.20 10.40 12.14
C SER A 264 -41.52 10.77 11.53
N SER A 265 -41.79 12.07 11.38
CA SER A 265 -42.99 12.57 10.70
C SER A 265 -42.60 13.05 9.30
N LYS A 266 -43.31 12.53 8.28
CA LYS A 266 -43.19 12.98 6.89
C LYS A 266 -44.61 13.01 6.28
N ASP A 267 -44.98 14.14 5.68
CA ASP A 267 -46.28 14.34 5.01
C ASP A 267 -47.50 14.08 5.91
N GLY A 268 -47.43 14.50 7.20
CA GLY A 268 -48.53 14.31 8.15
C GLY A 268 -48.71 12.87 8.66
N LYS A 269 -47.88 11.92 8.22
CA LYS A 269 -47.85 10.53 8.72
C LYS A 269 -46.65 10.32 9.64
N VAL A 270 -46.94 9.81 10.85
CA VAL A 270 -45.90 9.45 11.81
C VAL A 270 -45.56 7.98 11.62
N LYS A 271 -44.27 7.70 11.34
CA LYS A 271 -43.70 6.36 11.35
C LYS A 271 -42.65 6.28 12.49
N GLY A 272 -42.62 5.15 13.17
CA GLY A 272 -41.69 4.97 14.26
C GLY A 272 -41.25 3.52 14.44
N THR A 273 -40.23 3.33 15.23
CA THR A 273 -39.70 2.03 15.66
C THR A 273 -39.66 2.01 17.17
N VAL A 274 -40.12 0.89 17.75
CA VAL A 274 -40.00 0.62 19.20
C VAL A 274 -38.95 -0.47 19.36
N GLU A 275 -37.92 -0.19 20.15
CA GLU A 275 -36.81 -1.10 20.46
C GLU A 275 -36.96 -1.53 21.91
N PHE A 276 -36.91 -2.84 22.16
CA PHE A 276 -36.89 -3.43 23.49
C PHE A 276 -35.55 -4.12 23.73
N GLU A 277 -34.94 -3.88 24.87
CA GLU A 277 -33.71 -4.55 25.28
C GLU A 277 -34.07 -5.85 26.02
N PHE A 278 -33.40 -6.96 25.69
CA PHE A 278 -33.51 -8.24 26.41
C PHE A 278 -32.10 -8.76 26.71
N TYR A 279 -31.95 -9.54 27.80
CA TYR A 279 -30.66 -9.94 28.32
C TYR A 279 -30.28 -11.40 28.02
N ASP A 280 -31.29 -12.27 27.88
CA ASP A 280 -31.11 -13.69 27.54
C ASP A 280 -32.35 -14.26 26.81
N ASN A 281 -32.28 -15.56 26.45
CA ASN A 281 -33.36 -16.22 25.71
C ASN A 281 -34.65 -16.39 26.54
N GLU A 282 -34.53 -16.52 27.84
CA GLU A 282 -35.69 -16.66 28.74
C GLU A 282 -36.39 -15.31 28.88
N ASP A 283 -35.67 -14.26 29.01
CA ASP A 283 -36.15 -12.88 29.03
C ASP A 283 -36.79 -12.48 27.70
N PHE A 284 -36.24 -12.96 26.56
CA PHE A 284 -36.87 -12.76 25.25
C PHE A 284 -38.24 -13.47 25.15
N ASN A 285 -38.34 -14.69 25.64
CA ASN A 285 -39.62 -15.42 25.63
C ASN A 285 -40.67 -14.72 26.53
N ASN A 286 -40.28 -14.24 27.72
CA ASN A 286 -41.14 -13.46 28.58
C ASN A 286 -41.62 -12.17 27.90
N LEU A 287 -40.75 -11.50 27.14
CA LEU A 287 -41.12 -10.32 26.36
C LEU A 287 -42.16 -10.65 25.28
N LEU A 288 -41.98 -11.78 24.57
CA LEU A 288 -42.95 -12.24 23.59
C LEU A 288 -44.33 -12.54 24.20
N ASP A 289 -44.36 -13.18 25.36
CA ASP A 289 -45.60 -13.47 26.11
C ASP A 289 -46.34 -12.19 26.51
N ILE A 290 -45.62 -11.17 26.97
CA ILE A 290 -46.18 -9.86 27.32
C ILE A 290 -46.81 -9.18 26.10
N ILE A 291 -46.15 -9.23 24.94
CA ILE A 291 -46.63 -8.62 23.69
C ILE A 291 -47.83 -9.38 23.16
N GLN A 292 -47.87 -10.72 23.28
CA GLN A 292 -48.95 -11.56 22.78
C GLN A 292 -50.17 -11.59 23.69
N LYS A 293 -50.03 -11.45 25.02
CA LYS A 293 -51.14 -11.46 25.98
C LYS A 293 -52.05 -10.23 25.93
N LYS A 294 -51.76 -9.23 25.15
CA LYS A 294 -52.62 -8.04 24.96
C LYS A 294 -53.46 -8.10 23.65
N ARG A 295 -53.94 -9.27 23.31
CA ARG A 295 -55.02 -9.41 22.35
C ARG A 295 -56.35 -9.70 23.07
#